data_55b986846c423062d2f6d3c2dc6c20f1
#
_entry.id   55b986846c423062d2f6d3c2dc6c20f1
#
_cell.length_a   1.000
_cell.length_b   1.000
_cell.length_c   1.000
_cell.angle_alpha   90.00
_cell.angle_beta   90.00
_cell.angle_gamma   90.00
#
_symmetry.space_group_name_H-M   'P 1'
#
loop_
_entity.id
_entity.type
_entity.pdbx_description
1 polymer ?
#
loop_
_entity_poly.entity_id
_entity_poly.type
_entity_poly.pdbx_seq_one_letter_code
_entity_poly.pdbx_strand_id
1 'polypeptide(L)'
;GFIQGAERAAEDLMLEVMSVEIKVNFLKTDENEDDVEARAKSWFSTGTQVIFACGTKTFVTVASVAERNVGSWVIGADTDKSYASDSVLTSAEKSVSTSVYRALAEVKGGSFKGGRSVTYGIADDGVRLDLQRSLFSLFTQSDYDAIIERVKADPTMISSLVTADDAKNIVLGDDQELSSIFSLNHVLIFTN
;
A
#
# COMPACT_ATOMS: atom_id res chain seq x y z
N GLY A 1 -2.19 6.49 -1.15
CA GLY A 1 -1.83 6.27 0.26
C GLY A 1 -0.38 5.83 0.45
N PHE A 2 0.09 4.85 -0.32
CA PHE A 2 1.49 4.38 -0.22
C PHE A 2 2.50 5.50 -0.51
N ILE A 3 2.31 6.23 -1.60
CA ILE A 3 3.18 7.35 -1.99
C ILE A 3 3.17 8.46 -0.93
N GLN A 4 1.99 8.85 -0.45
CA GLN A 4 1.84 9.87 0.58
C GLN A 4 2.48 9.44 1.91
N GLY A 5 2.35 8.15 2.26
CA GLY A 5 3.01 7.58 3.44
C GLY A 5 4.54 7.58 3.30
N ALA A 6 5.07 7.30 2.13
CA ALA A 6 6.51 7.34 1.86
C ALA A 6 7.07 8.77 1.96
N GLU A 7 6.38 9.76 1.38
CA GLU A 7 6.74 11.17 1.51
C GLU A 7 6.76 11.60 2.98
N ARG A 8 5.70 11.26 3.72
CA ARG A 8 5.63 11.62 5.14
C ARG A 8 6.72 10.96 5.98
N ALA A 9 7.02 9.69 5.70
CA ALA A 9 8.10 8.99 6.37
C ALA A 9 9.47 9.61 6.06
N ALA A 10 9.69 10.03 4.83
CA ALA A 10 10.92 10.72 4.43
C ALA A 10 11.09 12.08 5.15
N GLU A 11 10.01 12.85 5.29
CA GLU A 11 10.00 14.08 6.10
C GLU A 11 10.34 13.79 7.57
N ASP A 12 9.64 12.84 8.18
CA ASP A 12 9.83 12.50 9.60
C ASP A 12 11.25 11.97 9.89
N LEU A 13 11.86 11.28 8.93
CA LEU A 13 13.23 10.78 8.98
C LEU A 13 14.28 11.82 8.55
N MET A 14 13.86 13.03 8.15
CA MET A 14 14.74 14.09 7.66
C MET A 14 15.66 13.63 6.51
N LEU A 15 15.12 12.84 5.59
CA LEU A 15 15.87 12.39 4.43
C LEU A 15 16.14 13.55 3.47
N GLU A 16 17.12 13.39 2.61
CA GLU A 16 17.40 14.38 1.57
C GLU A 16 16.24 14.51 0.57
N VAL A 17 16.06 15.69 0.03
CA VAL A 17 15.09 15.97 -1.04
C VAL A 17 15.32 15.03 -2.21
N MET A 18 14.26 14.45 -2.76
CA MET A 18 14.33 13.50 -3.89
C MET A 18 15.20 12.26 -3.66
N SER A 19 15.32 11.81 -2.40
CA SER A 19 16.12 10.63 -2.05
C SER A 19 15.37 9.30 -2.12
N VAL A 20 14.03 9.33 -2.23
CA VAL A 20 13.17 8.14 -2.31
C VAL A 20 12.61 7.99 -3.71
N GLU A 21 12.91 6.88 -4.38
CA GLU A 21 12.37 6.56 -5.70
C GLU A 21 11.20 5.60 -5.59
N ILE A 22 10.07 5.94 -6.20
CA ILE A 22 8.90 5.08 -6.30
C ILE A 22 8.55 4.85 -7.77
N LYS A 23 8.64 3.60 -8.19
CA LYS A 23 8.17 3.15 -9.51
C LYS A 23 6.72 2.72 -9.41
N VAL A 24 5.87 3.23 -10.28
CA VAL A 24 4.44 2.89 -10.31
C VAL A 24 4.09 2.24 -11.62
N ASN A 25 3.37 1.15 -11.57
CA ASN A 25 2.79 0.53 -12.75
C ASN A 25 1.34 0.15 -12.50
N PHE A 26 0.48 0.54 -13.40
CA PHE A 26 -0.92 0.13 -13.44
C PHE A 26 -1.07 -1.01 -14.43
N LEU A 27 -1.38 -2.19 -13.91
CA LEU A 27 -1.56 -3.38 -14.74
C LEU A 27 -2.72 -3.18 -15.72
N LYS A 28 -2.47 -3.44 -16.98
CA LYS A 28 -3.50 -3.44 -18.02
C LYS A 28 -4.28 -4.74 -17.98
N THR A 29 -5.49 -4.72 -18.53
CA THR A 29 -6.40 -5.89 -18.55
C THR A 29 -5.84 -7.08 -19.32
N ASP A 30 -4.95 -6.83 -20.27
CA ASP A 30 -4.30 -7.80 -21.15
C ASP A 30 -2.89 -8.21 -20.67
N GLU A 31 -2.41 -7.65 -19.58
CA GLU A 31 -1.11 -7.98 -19.02
C GLU A 31 -1.12 -9.39 -18.40
N ASN A 32 -0.17 -10.22 -18.80
CA ASN A 32 -0.04 -11.60 -18.34
C ASN A 32 0.99 -11.73 -17.20
N GLU A 33 1.14 -12.93 -16.65
CA GLU A 33 2.08 -13.20 -15.55
C GLU A 33 3.53 -13.00 -15.96
N ASP A 34 3.90 -13.31 -17.21
CA ASP A 34 5.26 -13.16 -17.73
C ASP A 34 5.68 -11.68 -17.77
N ASP A 35 4.76 -10.79 -18.13
CA ASP A 35 4.99 -9.33 -18.14
C ASP A 35 5.24 -8.82 -16.71
N VAL A 36 4.46 -9.29 -15.74
CA VAL A 36 4.62 -8.94 -14.32
C VAL A 36 5.95 -9.48 -13.80
N GLU A 37 6.29 -10.73 -14.13
CA GLU A 37 7.56 -11.35 -13.73
C GLU A 37 8.76 -10.59 -14.31
N ALA A 38 8.73 -10.28 -15.60
CA ALA A 38 9.79 -9.54 -16.28
C ALA A 38 10.00 -8.15 -15.64
N ARG A 39 8.91 -7.45 -15.33
CA ARG A 39 8.94 -6.14 -14.67
C ARG A 39 9.51 -6.24 -13.25
N ALA A 40 9.06 -7.19 -12.44
CA ALA A 40 9.57 -7.39 -11.10
C ALA A 40 11.08 -7.70 -11.11
N LYS A 41 11.52 -8.57 -12.02
CA LYS A 41 12.96 -8.86 -12.24
C LYS A 41 13.74 -7.59 -12.60
N SER A 42 13.22 -6.81 -13.54
CA SER A 42 13.84 -5.55 -13.95
C SER A 42 13.95 -4.57 -12.78
N TRP A 43 12.89 -4.39 -12.01
CA TRP A 43 12.89 -3.47 -10.88
C TRP A 43 13.88 -3.90 -9.79
N PHE A 44 13.87 -5.15 -9.36
CA PHE A 44 14.84 -5.64 -8.38
C PHE A 44 16.28 -5.56 -8.88
N SER A 45 16.53 -5.88 -10.16
CA SER A 45 17.88 -5.79 -10.73
C SER A 45 18.42 -4.35 -10.85
N THR A 46 17.54 -3.35 -10.87
CA THR A 46 17.88 -1.93 -10.91
C THR A 46 17.83 -1.25 -9.54
N GLY A 47 17.79 -2.02 -8.45
CA GLY A 47 17.93 -1.52 -7.09
C GLY A 47 16.64 -1.28 -6.32
N THR A 48 15.46 -1.59 -6.88
CA THR A 48 14.22 -1.58 -6.09
C THR A 48 14.34 -2.59 -4.96
N GLN A 49 14.09 -2.15 -3.73
CA GLN A 49 14.22 -3.01 -2.55
C GLN A 49 12.88 -3.63 -2.14
N VAL A 50 11.78 -2.92 -2.36
CA VAL A 50 10.44 -3.34 -1.92
C VAL A 50 9.44 -3.11 -3.04
N ILE A 51 8.60 -4.11 -3.32
CA ILE A 51 7.45 -3.97 -4.24
C ILE A 51 6.15 -4.17 -3.47
N PHE A 52 5.27 -3.17 -3.49
CA PHE A 52 3.90 -3.31 -3.00
C PHE A 52 3.03 -3.90 -4.10
N ALA A 53 2.69 -5.18 -3.98
CA ALA A 53 1.97 -5.93 -4.99
C ALA A 53 0.47 -5.95 -4.70
N CYS A 54 -0.31 -5.15 -5.44
CA CYS A 54 -1.77 -5.10 -5.35
C CYS A 54 -2.40 -6.11 -6.30
N GLY A 55 -3.15 -7.08 -5.74
CA GLY A 55 -3.82 -8.14 -6.47
C GLY A 55 -3.18 -9.53 -6.24
N THR A 56 -4.03 -10.55 -6.14
CA THR A 56 -3.60 -11.89 -5.72
C THR A 56 -2.61 -12.53 -6.70
N LYS A 57 -2.88 -12.47 -8.00
CA LYS A 57 -1.98 -13.04 -9.02
C LYS A 57 -0.66 -12.28 -9.08
N THR A 58 -0.73 -10.96 -9.14
CA THR A 58 0.43 -10.07 -9.12
C THR A 58 1.33 -10.35 -7.91
N PHE A 59 0.72 -10.48 -6.73
CA PHE A 59 1.44 -10.79 -5.50
C PHE A 59 2.23 -12.10 -5.61
N VAL A 60 1.60 -13.19 -6.07
CA VAL A 60 2.26 -14.51 -6.19
C VAL A 60 3.47 -14.44 -7.11
N THR A 61 3.32 -13.79 -8.27
CA THR A 61 4.40 -13.63 -9.23
C THR A 61 5.55 -12.79 -8.67
N VAL A 62 5.25 -11.64 -8.06
CA VAL A 62 6.27 -10.75 -7.48
C VAL A 62 6.99 -11.42 -6.30
N ALA A 63 6.27 -12.13 -5.42
CA ALA A 63 6.84 -12.87 -4.30
C ALA A 63 7.82 -13.94 -4.78
N SER A 64 7.44 -14.71 -5.80
CA SER A 64 8.33 -15.70 -6.42
C SER A 64 9.61 -15.11 -7.03
N VAL A 65 9.56 -13.88 -7.53
CA VAL A 65 10.75 -13.18 -8.00
C VAL A 65 11.59 -12.68 -6.83
N ALA A 66 10.97 -12.14 -5.78
CA ALA A 66 11.66 -11.64 -4.60
C ALA A 66 12.46 -12.75 -3.88
N GLU A 67 11.89 -13.95 -3.74
CA GLU A 67 12.57 -15.10 -3.14
C GLU A 67 13.91 -15.45 -3.81
N ARG A 68 14.01 -15.18 -5.11
CA ARG A 68 15.23 -15.44 -5.89
C ARG A 68 16.24 -14.30 -5.85
N ASN A 69 15.88 -13.18 -5.20
CA ASN A 69 16.71 -11.99 -5.12
C ASN A 69 16.94 -11.60 -3.65
N VAL A 70 18.10 -11.92 -3.12
CA VAL A 70 18.46 -11.62 -1.73
C VAL A 70 18.35 -10.14 -1.42
N GLY A 71 17.65 -9.81 -0.34
CA GLY A 71 17.42 -8.42 0.08
C GLY A 71 16.25 -7.73 -0.63
N SER A 72 15.48 -8.46 -1.42
CA SER A 72 14.25 -7.98 -2.05
C SER A 72 13.02 -8.40 -1.24
N TRP A 73 12.09 -7.46 -1.08
CA TRP A 73 10.92 -7.65 -0.25
C TRP A 73 9.62 -7.35 -1.00
N VAL A 74 8.54 -7.96 -0.52
CA VAL A 74 7.19 -7.73 -1.04
C VAL A 74 6.26 -7.29 0.08
N ILE A 75 5.42 -6.31 -0.20
CA ILE A 75 4.28 -5.97 0.63
C ILE A 75 3.02 -6.56 -0.02
N GLY A 76 2.28 -7.34 0.75
CA GLY A 76 1.00 -7.91 0.33
C GLY A 76 -0.17 -6.94 0.50
N ALA A 77 -1.31 -7.27 -0.08
CA ALA A 77 -2.55 -6.51 0.03
C ALA A 77 -3.73 -7.39 0.43
N ASP A 78 -4.76 -6.76 0.99
CA ASP A 78 -6.07 -7.30 1.37
C ASP A 78 -6.08 -8.20 2.61
N THR A 79 -5.25 -9.22 2.65
CA THR A 79 -5.13 -10.18 3.76
C THR A 79 -3.67 -10.44 4.07
N ASP A 80 -3.40 -11.00 5.23
CA ASP A 80 -2.06 -11.49 5.59
C ASP A 80 -1.50 -12.44 4.51
N LYS A 81 -0.31 -12.17 4.06
CA LYS A 81 0.44 -12.93 3.06
C LYS A 81 1.74 -13.52 3.61
N SER A 82 2.05 -13.33 4.89
CA SER A 82 3.31 -13.75 5.52
C SER A 82 3.60 -15.25 5.37
N TYR A 83 2.56 -16.06 5.24
CA TYR A 83 2.69 -17.51 5.07
C TYR A 83 3.05 -17.94 3.64
N ALA A 84 2.99 -17.03 2.68
CA ALA A 84 3.17 -17.38 1.27
C ALA A 84 4.64 -17.36 0.84
N SER A 85 5.48 -16.56 1.50
CA SER A 85 6.91 -16.42 1.16
C SER A 85 7.68 -15.73 2.28
N ASP A 86 8.91 -16.17 2.51
CA ASP A 86 9.85 -15.54 3.44
C ASP A 86 10.33 -14.14 2.99
N SER A 87 9.98 -13.75 1.76
CA SER A 87 10.25 -12.40 1.23
C SER A 87 9.11 -11.41 1.50
N VAL A 88 8.04 -11.82 2.20
CA VAL A 88 6.93 -10.92 2.54
C VAL A 88 7.30 -10.10 3.76
N LEU A 89 7.60 -8.81 3.53
CA LEU A 89 7.94 -7.87 4.60
C LEU A 89 6.76 -7.63 5.54
N THR A 90 5.58 -7.40 4.98
CA THR A 90 4.31 -7.17 5.67
C THR A 90 3.14 -7.25 4.71
N SER A 91 1.91 -7.07 5.22
CA SER A 91 0.70 -6.99 4.41
C SER A 91 -0.18 -5.83 4.86
N ALA A 92 -0.66 -5.04 3.89
CA ALA A 92 -1.69 -4.04 4.13
C ALA A 92 -3.06 -4.74 4.14
N GLU A 93 -3.60 -4.97 5.31
CA GLU A 93 -4.79 -5.80 5.52
C GLU A 93 -6.07 -4.97 5.59
N LYS A 94 -7.15 -5.51 5.02
CA LYS A 94 -8.52 -5.07 5.27
C LYS A 94 -9.10 -5.85 6.46
N SER A 95 -9.60 -5.15 7.47
CA SER A 95 -10.27 -5.78 8.62
C SER A 95 -11.69 -6.20 8.26
N VAL A 96 -11.83 -7.27 7.46
CA VAL A 96 -13.14 -7.79 7.04
C VAL A 96 -13.98 -8.20 8.25
N SER A 97 -13.37 -8.77 9.28
CA SER A 97 -14.03 -9.12 10.54
C SER A 97 -14.71 -7.92 11.21
N THR A 98 -14.04 -6.77 11.23
CA THR A 98 -14.61 -5.52 11.76
C THR A 98 -15.84 -5.09 10.97
N SER A 99 -15.78 -5.14 9.64
CA SER A 99 -16.90 -4.79 8.77
C SER A 99 -18.10 -5.68 8.99
N VAL A 100 -17.87 -7.00 9.06
CA VAL A 100 -18.92 -7.99 9.32
C VAL A 100 -19.52 -7.81 10.71
N TYR A 101 -18.68 -7.65 11.74
CA TYR A 101 -19.14 -7.44 13.11
C TYR A 101 -20.03 -6.20 13.23
N ARG A 102 -19.62 -5.06 12.63
CA ARG A 102 -20.42 -3.83 12.64
C ARG A 102 -21.75 -3.99 11.94
N ALA A 103 -21.79 -4.65 10.77
CA ALA A 103 -23.03 -4.93 10.05
C ALA A 103 -23.99 -5.80 10.89
N LEU A 104 -23.47 -6.85 11.53
CA LEU A 104 -24.27 -7.71 12.42
C LEU A 104 -24.77 -6.97 13.67
N ALA A 105 -23.95 -6.09 14.24
CA ALA A 105 -24.35 -5.27 15.38
C ALA A 105 -25.49 -4.30 15.01
N GLU A 106 -25.44 -3.69 13.82
CA GLU A 106 -26.52 -2.86 13.29
C GLU A 106 -27.81 -3.66 13.09
N VAL A 107 -27.70 -4.88 12.52
CA VAL A 107 -28.87 -5.78 12.36
C VAL A 107 -29.47 -6.11 13.72
N LYS A 108 -28.65 -6.53 14.68
CA LYS A 108 -29.09 -6.83 16.04
C LYS A 108 -29.73 -5.65 16.75
N GLY A 109 -29.17 -4.44 16.53
CA GLY A 109 -29.67 -3.19 17.10
C GLY A 109 -30.88 -2.60 16.35
N GLY A 110 -31.34 -3.20 15.25
CA GLY A 110 -32.46 -2.72 14.44
C GLY A 110 -32.14 -1.43 13.66
N SER A 111 -30.87 -1.07 13.53
CA SER A 111 -30.41 0.16 12.83
C SER A 111 -29.84 -0.10 11.43
N PHE A 112 -29.76 -1.35 11.01
CA PHE A 112 -29.21 -1.71 9.70
C PHE A 112 -30.01 -1.09 8.57
N LYS A 113 -29.32 -0.39 7.67
CA LYS A 113 -29.89 0.21 6.46
C LYS A 113 -29.24 -0.41 5.24
N GLY A 114 -29.97 -1.22 4.50
CA GLY A 114 -29.54 -1.76 3.22
C GLY A 114 -29.42 -0.68 2.13
N GLY A 115 -28.80 -1.05 1.00
CA GLY A 115 -28.68 -0.19 -0.18
C GLY A 115 -27.71 0.99 -0.03
N ARG A 116 -26.77 0.95 0.93
CA ARG A 116 -25.72 1.95 1.12
C ARG A 116 -24.33 1.35 1.02
N SER A 117 -23.37 2.14 0.58
CA SER A 117 -21.94 1.86 0.75
C SER A 117 -21.43 2.46 2.06
N VAL A 118 -20.60 1.71 2.76
CA VAL A 118 -19.90 2.17 3.97
C VAL A 118 -18.41 1.94 3.79
N THR A 119 -17.62 2.97 4.05
CA THR A 119 -16.16 2.87 4.04
C THR A 119 -15.66 2.83 5.48
N TYR A 120 -14.84 1.83 5.79
CA TYR A 120 -14.15 1.71 7.06
C TYR A 120 -12.67 2.00 6.85
N GLY A 121 -12.21 3.11 7.43
CA GLY A 121 -10.80 3.54 7.40
C GLY A 121 -10.04 3.18 8.67
N ILE A 122 -8.91 3.85 8.87
CA ILE A 122 -8.08 3.69 10.08
C ILE A 122 -8.86 4.04 11.36
N ALA A 123 -9.67 5.11 11.33
CA ALA A 123 -10.49 5.53 12.47
C ALA A 123 -11.52 4.47 12.90
N ASP A 124 -11.86 3.57 11.99
CA ASP A 124 -12.82 2.50 12.21
C ASP A 124 -12.16 1.13 12.43
N ASP A 125 -10.85 1.07 12.51
CA ASP A 125 -10.05 -0.15 12.48
C ASP A 125 -10.35 -1.02 11.24
N GLY A 126 -10.67 -0.38 10.13
CA GLY A 126 -11.01 -1.03 8.86
C GLY A 126 -9.80 -1.50 8.06
N VAL A 127 -8.62 -0.97 8.35
CA VAL A 127 -7.32 -1.33 7.75
C VAL A 127 -6.24 -1.41 8.82
N ARG A 128 -5.26 -2.30 8.60
CA ARG A 128 -4.17 -2.50 9.58
C ARG A 128 -2.93 -3.13 8.94
N LEU A 129 -1.82 -3.12 9.71
CA LEU A 129 -0.69 -4.03 9.54
C LEU A 129 -0.64 -4.99 10.72
N ASP A 130 -0.34 -6.28 10.47
CA ASP A 130 -0.02 -7.23 11.54
C ASP A 130 1.50 -7.26 11.76
N LEU A 131 1.98 -6.52 12.76
CA LEU A 131 3.41 -6.43 13.05
C LEU A 131 3.99 -7.71 13.64
N GLN A 132 3.18 -8.59 14.24
CA GLN A 132 3.67 -9.87 14.76
C GLN A 132 4.11 -10.82 13.64
N ARG A 133 3.58 -10.60 12.43
CA ARG A 133 3.89 -11.38 11.23
C ARG A 133 4.72 -10.61 10.21
N SER A 134 5.11 -9.40 10.54
CA SER A 134 5.96 -8.56 9.69
C SER A 134 7.45 -8.80 9.99
N LEU A 135 8.27 -8.66 8.96
CA LEU A 135 9.72 -8.87 9.04
C LEU A 135 10.50 -7.56 9.27
N PHE A 136 9.87 -6.56 9.86
CA PHE A 136 10.55 -5.32 10.22
C PHE A 136 11.59 -5.57 11.32
N SER A 137 12.81 -5.07 11.12
CA SER A 137 13.90 -5.18 12.10
C SER A 137 13.99 -4.00 13.06
N LEU A 138 13.56 -2.81 12.64
CA LEU A 138 13.68 -1.57 13.40
C LEU A 138 12.34 -0.93 13.73
N PHE A 139 11.32 -1.15 12.90
CA PHE A 139 9.99 -0.59 13.08
C PHE A 139 9.19 -1.42 14.10
N THR A 140 8.80 -0.79 15.19
CA THR A 140 8.19 -1.45 16.36
C THR A 140 6.68 -1.23 16.43
N GLN A 141 6.00 -1.98 17.30
CA GLN A 141 4.58 -1.76 17.60
C GLN A 141 4.33 -0.33 18.11
N SER A 142 5.23 0.20 18.94
CA SER A 142 5.11 1.57 19.44
C SER A 142 5.16 2.62 18.33
N ASP A 143 6.02 2.41 17.33
CA ASP A 143 6.12 3.31 16.17
C ASP A 143 4.83 3.25 15.34
N TYR A 144 4.33 2.04 15.11
CA TYR A 144 3.07 1.82 14.40
C TYR A 144 1.89 2.51 15.11
N ASP A 145 1.75 2.29 16.41
CA ASP A 145 0.67 2.87 17.22
C ASP A 145 0.73 4.42 17.20
N ALA A 146 1.94 4.99 17.29
CA ALA A 146 2.14 6.43 17.21
C ALA A 146 1.72 7.01 15.85
N ILE A 147 2.02 6.30 14.75
CA ILE A 147 1.57 6.70 13.41
C ILE A 147 0.05 6.61 13.30
N ILE A 148 -0.55 5.52 13.77
CA ILE A 148 -2.02 5.34 13.74
C ILE A 148 -2.73 6.45 14.50
N GLU A 149 -2.26 6.79 15.69
CA GLU A 149 -2.85 7.89 16.48
C GLU A 149 -2.71 9.26 15.79
N ARG A 150 -1.57 9.52 15.14
CA ARG A 150 -1.39 10.75 14.34
C ARG A 150 -2.38 10.80 13.17
N VAL A 151 -2.55 9.71 12.43
CA VAL A 151 -3.48 9.64 11.29
C VAL A 151 -4.93 9.73 11.75
N LYS A 152 -5.28 9.16 12.92
CA LYS A 152 -6.61 9.33 13.52
C LYS A 152 -6.89 10.77 13.95
N ALA A 153 -5.87 11.45 14.49
CA ALA A 153 -5.99 12.85 14.92
C ALA A 153 -6.09 13.83 13.76
N ASP A 154 -5.41 13.55 12.65
CA ASP A 154 -5.46 14.34 11.43
C ASP A 154 -5.64 13.46 10.19
N PRO A 155 -6.88 13.13 9.84
CA PRO A 155 -7.17 12.33 8.65
C PRO A 155 -6.71 12.97 7.33
N THR A 156 -6.38 14.26 7.34
CA THR A 156 -5.89 14.99 6.16
C THR A 156 -4.42 14.74 5.87
N MET A 157 -3.67 14.17 6.80
CA MET A 157 -2.27 13.79 6.62
C MET A 157 -2.06 12.82 5.45
N ILE A 158 -3.01 11.91 5.28
CA ILE A 158 -3.07 11.00 4.14
C ILE A 158 -4.37 11.32 3.44
N SER A 159 -4.37 12.41 2.70
CA SER A 159 -5.61 12.88 2.14
C SER A 159 -6.09 11.95 1.02
N SER A 160 -7.37 11.74 1.01
CA SER A 160 -8.13 11.16 -0.08
C SER A 160 -8.16 12.06 -1.33
N LEU A 161 -7.10 12.83 -1.57
CA LEU A 161 -7.02 13.78 -2.69
C LEU A 161 -6.94 13.10 -4.05
N VAL A 162 -6.67 11.80 -4.09
CA VAL A 162 -6.76 11.03 -5.33
C VAL A 162 -8.15 10.43 -5.43
N THR A 163 -9.02 11.09 -6.16
CA THR A 163 -10.33 10.55 -6.52
C THR A 163 -10.18 9.40 -7.53
N ALA A 164 -11.24 8.63 -7.73
CA ALA A 164 -11.23 7.58 -8.77
C ALA A 164 -11.05 8.15 -10.19
N ASP A 165 -11.39 9.42 -10.41
CA ASP A 165 -11.19 10.10 -11.69
C ASP A 165 -9.74 10.57 -11.84
N ASP A 166 -9.11 11.04 -10.76
CA ASP A 166 -7.68 11.33 -10.75
C ASP A 166 -6.86 10.06 -10.99
N ALA A 167 -7.25 8.93 -10.40
CA ALA A 167 -6.61 7.65 -10.65
C ALA A 167 -6.70 7.20 -12.11
N LYS A 168 -7.80 7.49 -12.81
CA LYS A 168 -7.92 7.22 -14.25
C LYS A 168 -7.02 8.13 -15.09
N ASN A 169 -6.89 9.39 -14.71
CA ASN A 169 -5.99 10.34 -15.38
C ASN A 169 -4.53 9.97 -15.14
N ILE A 170 -4.18 9.48 -13.95
CA ILE A 170 -2.86 8.94 -13.60
C ILE A 170 -2.49 7.75 -14.49
N VAL A 171 -3.45 6.88 -14.83
CA VAL A 171 -3.22 5.72 -15.74
C VAL A 171 -2.87 6.14 -17.16
N LEU A 172 -3.21 7.35 -17.56
CA LEU A 172 -3.05 7.88 -18.92
C LEU A 172 -1.96 8.95 -19.07
N GLY A 173 -1.36 9.39 -17.97
CA GLY A 173 -0.47 10.54 -17.93
C GLY A 173 1.02 10.25 -17.86
N ASP A 174 1.81 11.23 -18.22
CA ASP A 174 3.27 11.28 -18.08
C ASP A 174 3.71 11.36 -16.61
N ASP A 175 4.96 10.98 -16.30
CA ASP A 175 5.59 11.04 -14.98
C ASP A 175 5.42 12.40 -14.27
N GLN A 176 5.34 13.49 -15.04
CA GLN A 176 5.14 14.84 -14.53
C GLN A 176 3.75 15.11 -13.93
N GLU A 177 2.69 14.40 -14.37
CA GLU A 177 1.34 14.60 -13.81
C GLU A 177 1.22 14.02 -12.42
N LEU A 178 1.84 12.88 -12.13
CA LEU A 178 1.83 12.29 -10.80
C LEU A 178 2.50 13.17 -9.74
N SER A 179 3.64 13.77 -10.06
CA SER A 179 4.35 14.68 -9.16
C SER A 179 3.60 15.97 -8.91
N SER A 180 2.75 16.43 -9.86
CA SER A 180 1.93 17.63 -9.69
C SER A 180 0.69 17.42 -8.83
N ILE A 181 0.15 16.20 -8.79
CA ILE A 181 -1.01 15.83 -7.96
C ILE A 181 -0.61 15.73 -6.48
N PHE A 182 0.65 15.35 -6.21
CA PHE A 182 1.20 15.26 -4.87
C PHE A 182 2.22 16.37 -4.65
N SER A 183 2.10 17.14 -3.58
CA SER A 183 3.18 18.03 -3.13
C SER A 183 4.29 17.18 -2.52
N LEU A 184 5.14 16.61 -3.40
CA LEU A 184 6.22 15.71 -3.00
C LEU A 184 7.55 16.47 -3.00
N ASN A 185 8.29 16.39 -1.91
CA ASN A 185 9.62 16.97 -1.75
C ASN A 185 10.73 15.90 -1.73
N HIS A 186 10.43 14.74 -1.18
CA HIS A 186 11.40 13.67 -0.92
C HIS A 186 11.26 12.49 -1.89
N VAL A 187 10.07 12.32 -2.49
CA VAL A 187 9.75 11.19 -3.36
C VAL A 187 9.75 11.59 -4.82
N LEU A 188 10.52 10.85 -5.61
CA LEU A 188 10.48 10.85 -7.07
C LEU A 188 9.58 9.71 -7.56
N ILE A 189 8.67 10.00 -8.49
CA ILE A 189 7.77 8.99 -9.06
C ILE A 189 8.16 8.74 -10.52
N PHE A 190 8.26 7.46 -10.85
CA PHE A 190 8.47 6.98 -12.22
C PHE A 190 7.31 6.07 -12.61
N THR A 191 6.66 6.34 -13.74
CA THR A 191 5.64 5.46 -14.33
C THR A 191 6.22 4.69 -15.51
N ASN A 192 5.88 3.41 -15.64
CA ASN A 192 6.30 2.55 -16.75
C ASN A 192 5.07 2.04 -17.52
#